data_7f56a2edc7bd9c9504d1e73cbaf8d504
#
_entry.id   7f56a2edc7bd9c9504d1e73cbaf8d504
#
_cell.length_a   1.000
_cell.length_b   1.000
_cell.length_c   1.000
_cell.angle_alpha   90.00
_cell.angle_beta   90.00
_cell.angle_gamma   90.00
#
_symmetry.space_group_name_H-M   'P 1'
#
loop_
_entity.id
_entity.type
_entity.pdbx_description
1 polymer ?
#
loop_
_entity_poly.entity_id
_entity_poly.type
_entity_poly.pdbx_seq_one_letter_code
_entity_poly.pdbx_strand_id
1 'polypeptide(L)'
;MAKEIADVLGARTRREGYLEGNGYQVTWTFGHLCTLKEPHDYTSQWKSWSLGSLPMIPPRFGIKLIDDRGIEKQFGVIKNLMQSADMIINCGDAGQEGELIQRWVMQKAEAKCPVKRLWVSSLTEEAIREGFAKLLDASDKQSLYEAGLCRAIGDWVLGMNATRLYTLKYGQNRQVLSIGRVQTPTLALIVKRQQEIENFEPQQYWVLKTLYRGVTFNAIMKRSEEDLMADLEKKKEAAEKKGQTFDIAEAWRKAEADNIGLEPIANGEQGAALLERIKDKPFTITSITKKEGKELPPSLFDLSSLQAECDKKFSIPVDVTLQTVQSLYEKKVTTYPRVDTTYLSDDVYAKCPQILMGLRDYQQYITPLHGRPLLKSKKVFDNKKVTDHHAIIPTGQVPGALTDIEKKVYDLIVRRFIAAFHPDCKTSTTTILGETDGIPFRTSGKEILDPGWKVVFDYQQTTDNNQQSADEQQEDNPQSSAALNQFTKGESGPHIPELMEKWTQPPKPYTEGTLVRAMETAGKFVDDEELREAMKENGIGRPATRAEIIKTLYKRNYVTKVKKNLVATPTGIELISLIREELLKSAELTGIWEKRLREIEARRYDAKQFMDELKQMVAEIVHQVMADNTPRRI
;
A
#
# COMPACT_ATOMS: atom_id res chain seq x y z
N MET A 1 -12.86 -9.22 17.76
CA MET A 1 -12.48 -10.64 17.82
C MET A 1 -12.93 -11.33 19.13
N ALA A 2 -12.39 -11.01 20.33
CA ALA A 2 -12.73 -11.75 21.56
C ALA A 2 -14.25 -11.79 21.85
N LYS A 3 -14.96 -10.68 21.62
CA LYS A 3 -16.40 -10.61 21.83
C LYS A 3 -17.17 -11.47 20.83
N GLU A 4 -16.80 -11.47 19.56
CA GLU A 4 -17.41 -12.31 18.52
C GLU A 4 -17.24 -13.80 18.87
N ILE A 5 -16.04 -14.18 19.29
CA ILE A 5 -15.75 -15.56 19.73
C ILE A 5 -16.60 -15.90 20.99
N ALA A 6 -16.65 -15.00 21.97
CA ALA A 6 -17.44 -15.21 23.18
C ALA A 6 -18.94 -15.36 22.88
N ASP A 7 -19.48 -14.54 21.98
CA ASP A 7 -20.87 -14.61 21.56
C ASP A 7 -21.20 -15.97 20.90
N VAL A 8 -20.31 -16.49 20.04
CA VAL A 8 -20.45 -17.80 19.38
C VAL A 8 -20.37 -18.96 20.37
N LEU A 9 -19.48 -18.86 21.36
CA LEU A 9 -19.30 -19.87 22.40
C LEU A 9 -20.37 -19.81 23.52
N GLY A 10 -21.18 -18.75 23.54
CA GLY A 10 -22.18 -18.52 24.58
C GLY A 10 -21.59 -17.99 25.91
N ALA A 11 -20.37 -17.47 25.89
CA ALA A 11 -19.71 -16.84 27.03
C ALA A 11 -20.17 -15.38 27.16
N ARG A 12 -21.35 -15.14 27.72
CA ARG A 12 -22.02 -13.82 27.72
C ARG A 12 -21.94 -13.07 29.04
N THR A 13 -21.57 -13.73 30.13
CA THR A 13 -21.47 -13.09 31.46
C THR A 13 -20.20 -12.24 31.49
N ARG A 14 -20.38 -10.93 31.65
CA ARG A 14 -19.26 -9.97 31.71
C ARG A 14 -18.60 -10.00 33.09
N ARG A 15 -17.29 -10.17 33.07
CA ARG A 15 -16.40 -10.02 34.22
C ARG A 15 -15.36 -8.95 33.95
N GLU A 16 -14.57 -8.63 34.97
CA GLU A 16 -13.46 -7.69 34.79
C GLU A 16 -12.35 -8.33 33.96
N GLY A 17 -12.14 -7.81 32.75
CA GLY A 17 -11.10 -8.28 31.82
C GLY A 17 -11.40 -9.57 31.05
N TYR A 18 -12.61 -10.17 31.20
CA TYR A 18 -13.02 -11.36 30.46
C TYR A 18 -14.54 -11.52 30.37
N LEU A 19 -14.98 -12.46 29.54
CA LEU A 19 -16.36 -12.93 29.42
C LEU A 19 -16.40 -14.41 29.76
N GLU A 20 -17.46 -14.89 30.43
CA GLU A 20 -17.58 -16.30 30.80
C GLU A 20 -18.96 -16.89 30.48
N GLY A 21 -19.01 -18.19 30.25
CA GLY A 21 -20.23 -18.98 30.03
C GLY A 21 -19.92 -20.29 29.30
N ASN A 22 -20.80 -21.26 29.40
CA ASN A 22 -20.68 -22.57 28.76
C ASN A 22 -19.32 -23.29 28.96
N GLY A 23 -18.69 -23.10 30.13
CA GLY A 23 -17.35 -23.67 30.39
C GLY A 23 -16.20 -22.90 29.77
N TYR A 24 -16.44 -21.78 29.09
CA TYR A 24 -15.42 -20.92 28.48
C TYR A 24 -15.22 -19.64 29.28
N GLN A 25 -13.96 -19.22 29.34
CA GLN A 25 -13.55 -17.90 29.80
C GLN A 25 -12.78 -17.22 28.65
N VAL A 26 -13.37 -16.19 28.07
CA VAL A 26 -12.80 -15.50 26.89
C VAL A 26 -12.20 -14.17 27.34
N THR A 27 -10.89 -14.08 27.33
CA THR A 27 -10.14 -12.87 27.64
C THR A 27 -9.45 -12.32 26.39
N TRP A 28 -8.78 -11.16 26.48
CA TRP A 28 -8.20 -10.47 25.32
C TRP A 28 -6.93 -9.72 25.67
N THR A 29 -6.14 -9.47 24.64
CA THR A 29 -5.06 -8.49 24.63
C THR A 29 -5.48 -7.28 23.79
N PHE A 30 -4.91 -6.10 24.04
CA PHE A 30 -5.10 -4.90 23.21
C PHE A 30 -3.83 -4.58 22.42
N GLY A 31 -3.37 -5.53 21.64
CA GLY A 31 -2.07 -5.56 21.00
C GLY A 31 -1.03 -6.22 21.91
N HIS A 32 0.22 -5.79 21.82
CA HIS A 32 1.28 -6.31 22.67
C HIS A 32 1.08 -5.92 24.14
N LEU A 33 1.05 -6.90 25.04
CA LEU A 33 1.19 -6.70 26.48
C LEU A 33 2.65 -6.87 26.92
N CYS A 34 3.44 -7.62 26.14
CA CYS A 34 4.86 -7.87 26.38
C CYS A 34 5.71 -7.23 25.29
N THR A 35 6.93 -6.86 25.66
CA THR A 35 7.98 -6.38 24.76
C THR A 35 9.30 -7.07 25.08
N LEU A 36 10.28 -6.99 24.20
CA LEU A 36 11.66 -7.39 24.51
C LEU A 36 12.21 -6.50 25.63
N LYS A 37 13.08 -7.07 26.45
CA LYS A 37 13.80 -6.33 27.47
C LYS A 37 14.65 -5.21 26.87
N GLU A 38 14.74 -4.08 27.57
CA GLU A 38 15.63 -2.99 27.23
C GLU A 38 17.10 -3.35 27.50
N PRO A 39 18.08 -2.68 26.87
CA PRO A 39 19.50 -2.97 27.11
C PRO A 39 19.89 -3.00 28.58
N HIS A 40 19.38 -2.07 29.39
CA HIS A 40 19.68 -1.98 30.82
C HIS A 40 19.04 -3.08 31.68
N ASP A 41 18.04 -3.81 31.15
CA ASP A 41 17.45 -4.98 31.81
C ASP A 41 18.38 -6.22 31.75
N TYR A 42 19.38 -6.21 30.85
CA TYR A 42 20.37 -7.28 30.74
C TYR A 42 21.63 -7.01 31.57
N THR A 43 22.14 -5.76 31.53
CA THR A 43 23.30 -5.33 32.31
C THR A 43 23.27 -3.83 32.56
N SER A 44 23.69 -3.43 33.76
CA SER A 44 23.78 -2.00 34.12
C SER A 44 24.75 -1.22 33.24
N GLN A 45 25.76 -1.90 32.65
CA GLN A 45 26.71 -1.29 31.71
C GLN A 45 26.02 -0.73 30.44
N TRP A 46 24.91 -1.32 30.00
CA TRP A 46 24.17 -0.85 28.85
C TRP A 46 23.14 0.25 29.17
N LYS A 47 23.07 0.69 30.44
CA LYS A 47 22.23 1.83 30.82
C LYS A 47 22.73 3.13 30.21
N SER A 48 24.05 3.36 30.35
CA SER A 48 24.71 4.50 29.73
C SER A 48 25.12 4.21 28.29
N TRP A 49 24.92 5.17 27.42
CA TRP A 49 25.32 5.02 26.02
C TRP A 49 26.83 5.22 25.89
N SER A 50 27.53 4.23 25.36
CA SER A 50 28.97 4.23 25.15
C SER A 50 29.32 3.45 23.89
N LEU A 51 30.24 3.95 23.06
CA LEU A 51 30.74 3.23 21.90
C LEU A 51 31.41 1.90 22.29
N GLY A 52 32.11 1.86 23.44
CA GLY A 52 32.76 0.65 23.93
C GLY A 52 31.80 -0.46 24.38
N SER A 53 30.49 -0.17 24.48
CA SER A 53 29.47 -1.18 24.80
C SER A 53 28.79 -1.80 23.57
N LEU A 54 29.18 -1.38 22.36
CA LEU A 54 28.62 -1.87 21.12
C LEU A 54 29.52 -2.95 20.49
N PRO A 55 28.95 -3.98 19.86
CA PRO A 55 27.51 -4.23 19.72
C PRO A 55 26.87 -4.81 20.99
N MET A 56 25.66 -4.36 21.33
CA MET A 56 24.85 -4.93 22.40
C MET A 56 24.07 -6.14 21.88
N ILE A 57 24.56 -7.32 22.17
CA ILE A 57 23.96 -8.59 21.75
C ILE A 57 23.80 -9.46 23.00
N PRO A 58 22.58 -9.54 23.59
CA PRO A 58 22.36 -10.41 24.74
C PRO A 58 22.57 -11.88 24.38
N PRO A 59 23.15 -12.69 25.25
CA PRO A 59 23.31 -14.14 25.01
C PRO A 59 21.95 -14.85 24.86
N ARG A 60 20.92 -14.33 25.54
CA ARG A 60 19.53 -14.79 25.45
C ARG A 60 18.59 -13.60 25.55
N PHE A 61 17.68 -13.48 24.60
CA PHE A 61 16.65 -12.45 24.62
C PHE A 61 15.52 -12.79 25.61
N GLY A 62 15.13 -11.82 26.39
CA GLY A 62 14.04 -11.93 27.36
C GLY A 62 12.92 -10.96 27.04
N ILE A 63 11.74 -11.21 27.64
CA ILE A 63 10.56 -10.38 27.52
C ILE A 63 10.20 -9.75 28.86
N LYS A 64 9.54 -8.59 28.81
CA LYS A 64 8.95 -7.90 29.97
C LYS A 64 7.57 -7.38 29.63
N LEU A 65 6.73 -7.11 30.62
CA LEU A 65 5.50 -6.36 30.42
C LEU A 65 5.82 -4.93 29.99
N ILE A 66 4.99 -4.38 29.13
CA ILE A 66 5.01 -2.96 28.83
C ILE A 66 4.57 -2.21 30.09
N ASP A 67 5.31 -1.17 30.46
CA ASP A 67 5.04 -0.33 31.64
C ASP A 67 3.80 0.55 31.41
N ASP A 68 2.64 -0.05 31.66
CA ASP A 68 1.32 0.58 31.56
C ASP A 68 0.36 -0.08 32.55
N ARG A 69 -0.33 0.71 33.36
CA ARG A 69 -1.25 0.21 34.39
C ARG A 69 -2.43 -0.62 33.85
N GLY A 70 -2.94 -0.26 32.65
CA GLY A 70 -4.01 -1.01 32.01
C GLY A 70 -3.53 -2.38 31.53
N ILE A 71 -2.31 -2.43 31.00
CA ILE A 71 -1.64 -3.66 30.57
C ILE A 71 -1.36 -4.56 31.78
N GLU A 72 -0.79 -4.02 32.84
CA GLU A 72 -0.53 -4.79 34.07
C GLU A 72 -1.80 -5.39 34.65
N LYS A 73 -2.88 -4.60 34.71
CA LYS A 73 -4.19 -5.05 35.20
C LYS A 73 -4.75 -6.18 34.34
N GLN A 74 -4.78 -5.99 33.01
CA GLN A 74 -5.29 -7.01 32.09
C GLN A 74 -4.43 -8.26 32.09
N PHE A 75 -3.11 -8.12 32.14
CA PHE A 75 -2.21 -9.25 32.26
C PHE A 75 -2.43 -10.04 33.56
N GLY A 76 -2.70 -9.37 34.69
CA GLY A 76 -3.06 -10.01 35.95
C GLY A 76 -4.30 -10.90 35.83
N VAL A 77 -5.34 -10.40 35.16
CA VAL A 77 -6.54 -11.18 34.84
C VAL A 77 -6.20 -12.42 34.01
N ILE A 78 -5.47 -12.22 32.88
CA ILE A 78 -5.08 -13.31 31.97
C ILE A 78 -4.26 -14.37 32.71
N LYS A 79 -3.29 -13.96 33.54
CA LYS A 79 -2.44 -14.87 34.30
C LYS A 79 -3.25 -15.73 35.25
N ASN A 80 -4.20 -15.12 35.99
CA ASN A 80 -5.06 -15.85 36.91
C ASN A 80 -5.94 -16.88 36.20
N LEU A 81 -6.52 -16.50 35.03
CA LEU A 81 -7.33 -17.41 34.21
C LEU A 81 -6.49 -18.58 33.68
N MET A 82 -5.29 -18.33 33.20
CA MET A 82 -4.38 -19.36 32.66
C MET A 82 -3.90 -20.34 33.75
N GLN A 83 -3.80 -19.91 35.01
CA GLN A 83 -3.40 -20.76 36.11
C GLN A 83 -4.50 -21.75 36.54
N SER A 84 -5.77 -21.42 36.28
CA SER A 84 -6.94 -22.24 36.63
C SER A 84 -7.57 -22.96 35.43
N ALA A 85 -7.08 -22.72 34.20
CA ALA A 85 -7.64 -23.32 33.01
C ALA A 85 -7.15 -24.76 32.80
N ASP A 86 -8.04 -25.64 32.33
CA ASP A 86 -7.71 -27.01 31.92
C ASP A 86 -6.99 -27.00 30.55
N MET A 87 -7.32 -26.02 29.70
CA MET A 87 -6.77 -25.84 28.36
C MET A 87 -6.85 -24.37 27.92
N ILE A 88 -5.82 -23.90 27.22
CA ILE A 88 -5.82 -22.59 26.58
C ILE A 88 -6.10 -22.76 25.09
N ILE A 89 -6.99 -21.93 24.54
CA ILE A 89 -7.21 -21.82 23.11
C ILE A 89 -6.67 -20.46 22.66
N ASN A 90 -5.55 -20.49 21.94
CA ASN A 90 -4.96 -19.29 21.33
C ASN A 90 -5.82 -18.86 20.14
N CYS A 91 -6.51 -17.74 20.27
CA CYS A 91 -7.38 -17.13 19.27
C CYS A 91 -6.77 -15.85 18.66
N GLY A 92 -5.47 -15.64 18.76
CA GLY A 92 -4.79 -14.50 18.13
C GLY A 92 -4.96 -14.51 16.61
N ASP A 93 -4.71 -13.36 15.98
CA ASP A 93 -4.79 -13.23 14.52
C ASP A 93 -3.97 -14.31 13.80
N ALA A 94 -4.45 -14.73 12.62
CA ALA A 94 -3.86 -15.85 11.87
C ALA A 94 -2.58 -15.42 11.12
N GLY A 95 -1.58 -14.93 11.85
CA GLY A 95 -0.32 -14.42 11.31
C GLY A 95 0.81 -14.42 12.34
N GLN A 96 2.02 -14.08 11.87
CA GLN A 96 3.25 -14.05 12.70
C GLN A 96 3.07 -13.17 13.95
N GLU A 97 2.46 -12.00 13.80
CA GLU A 97 2.29 -11.03 14.87
C GLU A 97 1.30 -11.54 15.94
N GLY A 98 0.14 -12.06 15.49
CA GLY A 98 -0.85 -12.63 16.41
C GLY A 98 -0.30 -13.81 17.19
N GLU A 99 0.50 -14.67 16.55
CA GLU A 99 1.16 -15.79 17.21
C GLU A 99 2.20 -15.31 18.23
N LEU A 100 3.01 -14.30 17.89
CA LEU A 100 4.03 -13.73 18.77
C LEU A 100 3.41 -13.09 20.03
N ILE A 101 2.38 -12.25 19.85
CA ILE A 101 1.68 -11.56 20.95
C ILE A 101 1.18 -12.59 21.96
N GLN A 102 0.45 -13.60 21.49
CA GLN A 102 -0.19 -14.55 22.38
C GLN A 102 0.81 -15.46 23.08
N ARG A 103 1.84 -15.93 22.37
CA ARG A 103 2.87 -16.78 22.98
C ARG A 103 3.72 -16.05 24.01
N TRP A 104 4.02 -14.78 23.79
CA TRP A 104 4.72 -13.98 24.80
C TRP A 104 3.88 -13.80 26.07
N VAL A 105 2.57 -13.61 25.93
CA VAL A 105 1.67 -13.52 27.09
C VAL A 105 1.61 -14.84 27.84
N MET A 106 1.44 -15.98 27.14
CA MET A 106 1.45 -17.31 27.75
C MET A 106 2.79 -17.62 28.43
N GLN A 107 3.91 -17.30 27.81
CA GLN A 107 5.25 -17.44 28.37
C GLN A 107 5.42 -16.60 29.64
N LYS A 108 4.99 -15.34 29.61
CA LYS A 108 5.09 -14.42 30.75
C LYS A 108 4.15 -14.81 31.89
N ALA A 109 2.99 -15.38 31.57
CA ALA A 109 2.05 -15.91 32.55
C ALA A 109 2.47 -17.27 33.14
N GLU A 110 3.53 -17.91 32.56
CA GLU A 110 4.01 -19.24 32.96
C GLU A 110 2.91 -20.30 32.81
N ALA A 111 2.16 -20.24 31.73
CA ALA A 111 1.06 -21.17 31.45
C ALA A 111 1.57 -22.62 31.36
N LYS A 112 0.90 -23.57 32.03
CA LYS A 112 1.29 -24.98 32.12
C LYS A 112 0.32 -25.93 31.43
N CYS A 113 -0.92 -25.51 31.22
CA CYS A 113 -1.94 -26.35 30.60
C CYS A 113 -1.73 -26.52 29.08
N PRO A 114 -2.34 -27.53 28.46
CA PRO A 114 -2.30 -27.73 27.01
C PRO A 114 -2.80 -26.51 26.26
N VAL A 115 -2.17 -26.22 25.11
CA VAL A 115 -2.53 -25.07 24.26
C VAL A 115 -2.98 -25.57 22.90
N LYS A 116 -4.18 -25.18 22.49
CA LYS A 116 -4.72 -25.36 21.13
C LYS A 116 -4.75 -24.05 20.40
N ARG A 117 -4.85 -24.10 19.08
CA ARG A 117 -4.82 -22.93 18.19
C ARG A 117 -6.09 -22.87 17.33
N LEU A 118 -6.87 -21.81 17.51
CA LEU A 118 -7.93 -21.45 16.58
C LEU A 118 -7.29 -20.72 15.38
N TRP A 119 -7.47 -21.22 14.17
CA TRP A 119 -6.92 -20.62 12.94
C TRP A 119 -8.06 -20.21 12.02
N VAL A 120 -8.40 -18.91 12.02
CA VAL A 120 -9.48 -18.34 11.20
C VAL A 120 -9.05 -16.98 10.66
N SER A 121 -9.37 -16.69 9.39
CA SER A 121 -9.18 -15.39 8.74
C SER A 121 -10.49 -14.60 8.58
N SER A 122 -11.58 -15.14 9.07
CA SER A 122 -12.90 -14.52 9.10
C SER A 122 -13.53 -14.71 10.49
N LEU A 123 -14.26 -13.70 10.96
CA LEU A 123 -14.98 -13.72 12.25
C LEU A 123 -16.49 -13.98 12.09
N THR A 124 -16.87 -14.62 10.98
CA THR A 124 -18.25 -15.09 10.83
C THR A 124 -18.54 -16.22 11.82
N GLU A 125 -19.79 -16.36 12.24
CA GLU A 125 -20.19 -17.40 13.19
C GLU A 125 -19.82 -18.80 12.66
N GLU A 126 -20.04 -19.04 11.37
CA GLU A 126 -19.70 -20.30 10.71
C GLU A 126 -18.20 -20.57 10.75
N ALA A 127 -17.36 -19.57 10.37
CA ALA A 127 -15.89 -19.73 10.38
C ALA A 127 -15.36 -20.00 11.79
N ILE A 128 -15.90 -19.31 12.81
CA ILE A 128 -15.53 -19.55 14.21
C ILE A 128 -15.93 -20.96 14.63
N ARG A 129 -17.17 -21.41 14.37
CA ARG A 129 -17.65 -22.76 14.73
C ARG A 129 -16.82 -23.86 14.05
N GLU A 130 -16.56 -23.72 12.76
CA GLU A 130 -15.70 -24.66 12.01
C GLU A 130 -14.26 -24.68 12.55
N GLY A 131 -13.72 -23.50 12.89
CA GLY A 131 -12.39 -23.39 13.47
C GLY A 131 -12.30 -24.10 14.84
N PHE A 132 -13.31 -23.94 15.70
CA PHE A 132 -13.38 -24.66 16.99
C PHE A 132 -13.55 -26.16 16.81
N ALA A 133 -14.23 -26.62 15.75
CA ALA A 133 -14.32 -28.04 15.43
C ALA A 133 -12.99 -28.63 14.90
N LYS A 134 -12.06 -27.79 14.46
CA LYS A 134 -10.76 -28.17 13.82
C LYS A 134 -9.58 -27.48 14.48
N LEU A 135 -9.57 -27.38 15.81
CA LEU A 135 -8.45 -26.77 16.54
C LEU A 135 -7.13 -27.45 16.22
N LEU A 136 -6.13 -26.66 15.91
CA LEU A 136 -4.76 -27.10 15.67
C LEU A 136 -4.01 -27.26 16.99
N ASP A 137 -2.91 -28.02 16.96
CA ASP A 137 -1.95 -27.99 18.06
C ASP A 137 -1.08 -26.73 18.00
N ALA A 138 -0.68 -26.21 19.17
CA ALA A 138 0.18 -25.03 19.21
C ALA A 138 1.53 -25.27 18.48
N SER A 139 2.01 -26.51 18.47
CA SER A 139 3.23 -26.93 17.76
C SER A 139 3.14 -26.80 16.25
N ASP A 140 1.94 -26.88 15.66
CA ASP A 140 1.74 -26.73 14.21
C ASP A 140 2.13 -25.33 13.70
N LYS A 141 2.11 -24.35 14.60
CA LYS A 141 2.47 -22.96 14.33
C LYS A 141 3.81 -22.53 14.93
N GLN A 142 4.67 -23.49 15.26
CA GLN A 142 5.98 -23.22 15.87
C GLN A 142 6.89 -22.41 14.92
N SER A 143 6.98 -22.79 13.65
CA SER A 143 7.81 -22.07 12.66
C SER A 143 7.29 -20.64 12.40
N LEU A 144 5.98 -20.43 12.46
CA LEU A 144 5.37 -19.10 12.36
C LEU A 144 5.77 -18.20 13.55
N TYR A 145 5.74 -18.76 14.76
CA TYR A 145 6.22 -18.07 15.97
C TYR A 145 7.72 -17.74 15.86
N GLU A 146 8.54 -18.67 15.42
CA GLU A 146 9.98 -18.48 15.23
C GLU A 146 10.28 -17.36 14.23
N ALA A 147 9.55 -17.30 13.11
CA ALA A 147 9.66 -16.20 12.15
C ALA A 147 9.30 -14.85 12.77
N GLY A 148 8.18 -14.77 13.51
CA GLY A 148 7.78 -13.57 14.24
C GLY A 148 8.80 -13.13 15.29
N LEU A 149 9.35 -14.10 16.04
CA LEU A 149 10.39 -13.85 17.05
C LEU A 149 11.70 -13.35 16.41
N CYS A 150 12.15 -13.98 15.33
CA CYS A 150 13.33 -13.55 14.57
C CYS A 150 13.18 -12.11 14.07
N ARG A 151 12.01 -11.73 13.57
CA ARG A 151 11.70 -10.36 13.16
C ARG A 151 11.85 -9.40 14.33
N ALA A 152 11.19 -9.69 15.46
CA ALA A 152 11.19 -8.81 16.63
C ALA A 152 12.60 -8.62 17.21
N ILE A 153 13.36 -9.71 17.34
CA ILE A 153 14.74 -9.66 17.82
C ILE A 153 15.63 -8.91 16.82
N GLY A 154 15.45 -9.16 15.53
CA GLY A 154 16.20 -8.50 14.46
C GLY A 154 16.01 -6.99 14.47
N ASP A 155 14.78 -6.52 14.52
CA ASP A 155 14.47 -5.10 14.60
C ASP A 155 15.04 -4.46 15.88
N TRP A 156 15.03 -5.19 17.01
CA TRP A 156 15.66 -4.74 18.26
C TRP A 156 17.19 -4.66 18.13
N VAL A 157 17.87 -5.71 17.66
CA VAL A 157 19.34 -5.75 17.55
C VAL A 157 19.83 -4.66 16.61
N LEU A 158 19.23 -4.54 15.42
CA LEU A 158 19.59 -3.50 14.46
C LEU A 158 19.28 -2.10 15.02
N GLY A 159 18.05 -1.88 15.47
CA GLY A 159 17.58 -0.58 15.90
C GLY A 159 18.35 -0.03 17.12
N MET A 160 18.57 -0.86 18.14
CA MET A 160 19.29 -0.44 19.36
C MET A 160 20.77 -0.14 19.09
N ASN A 161 21.45 -1.01 18.35
CA ASN A 161 22.86 -0.83 18.06
C ASN A 161 23.11 0.32 17.09
N ALA A 162 22.44 0.35 15.94
CA ALA A 162 22.63 1.40 14.94
C ALA A 162 22.23 2.79 15.50
N THR A 163 21.11 2.89 16.21
CA THR A 163 20.68 4.17 16.81
C THR A 163 21.71 4.71 17.79
N ARG A 164 22.22 3.89 18.71
CA ARG A 164 23.24 4.34 19.66
C ARG A 164 24.54 4.69 18.97
N LEU A 165 24.98 3.85 18.02
CA LEU A 165 26.21 4.06 17.26
C LEU A 165 26.21 5.40 16.53
N TYR A 166 25.21 5.63 15.68
CA TYR A 166 25.11 6.87 14.91
C TYR A 166 24.91 8.10 15.81
N THR A 167 24.11 7.98 16.87
CA THR A 167 23.90 9.06 17.83
C THR A 167 25.20 9.44 18.55
N LEU A 168 25.95 8.47 19.03
CA LEU A 168 27.22 8.73 19.76
C LEU A 168 28.32 9.27 18.87
N LYS A 169 28.35 8.82 17.61
CA LYS A 169 29.42 9.21 16.69
C LYS A 169 29.15 10.53 16.00
N TYR A 170 27.93 10.77 15.58
CA TYR A 170 27.57 11.89 14.72
C TYR A 170 26.58 12.89 15.33
N GLY A 171 25.84 12.49 16.37
CA GLY A 171 24.82 13.34 16.99
C GLY A 171 25.41 14.49 17.82
N GLN A 172 24.78 15.66 17.74
CA GLN A 172 25.06 16.83 18.55
C GLN A 172 23.88 17.18 19.46
N ASN A 173 24.13 17.98 20.47
CA ASN A 173 23.09 18.58 21.31
C ASN A 173 22.06 17.59 21.88
N ARG A 174 22.46 16.36 22.20
CA ARG A 174 21.61 15.25 22.67
C ARG A 174 20.54 14.80 21.65
N GLN A 175 20.71 15.13 20.39
CA GLN A 175 19.80 14.65 19.34
C GLN A 175 20.02 13.16 19.09
N VAL A 176 18.95 12.37 19.19
CA VAL A 176 18.98 10.94 18.89
C VAL A 176 18.83 10.71 17.40
N LEU A 177 19.84 10.10 16.79
CA LEU A 177 19.82 9.68 15.38
C LEU A 177 19.26 8.26 15.29
N SER A 178 17.96 8.17 15.16
CA SER A 178 17.24 6.89 15.13
C SER A 178 17.41 6.19 13.77
N ILE A 179 17.91 4.98 13.79
CA ILE A 179 18.09 4.09 12.64
C ILE A 179 17.18 2.87 12.80
N GLY A 180 16.56 2.43 11.71
CA GLY A 180 15.71 1.26 11.74
C GLY A 180 15.40 0.74 10.33
N ARG A 181 15.19 -0.56 10.22
CA ARG A 181 14.95 -1.29 8.95
C ARG A 181 13.81 -0.73 8.10
N VAL A 182 12.78 -0.16 8.71
CA VAL A 182 11.63 0.45 8.01
C VAL A 182 11.75 1.98 7.97
N GLN A 183 12.12 2.58 9.09
CA GLN A 183 12.18 4.03 9.24
C GLN A 183 13.21 4.67 8.30
N THR A 184 14.42 4.10 8.24
CA THR A 184 15.52 4.67 7.46
C THR A 184 15.25 4.64 5.95
N PRO A 185 14.84 3.53 5.32
CA PRO A 185 14.48 3.54 3.90
C PRO A 185 13.24 4.39 3.61
N THR A 186 12.30 4.54 4.55
CA THR A 186 11.17 5.48 4.37
C THR A 186 11.66 6.92 4.31
N LEU A 187 12.59 7.32 5.19
CA LEU A 187 13.23 8.63 5.12
C LEU A 187 14.03 8.81 3.83
N ALA A 188 14.76 7.78 3.41
CA ALA A 188 15.53 7.80 2.16
C ALA A 188 14.66 8.04 0.92
N LEU A 189 13.45 7.49 0.85
CA LEU A 189 12.48 7.77 -0.22
C LEU A 189 12.14 9.27 -0.30
N ILE A 190 11.91 9.91 0.86
CA ILE A 190 11.57 11.34 0.91
C ILE A 190 12.77 12.20 0.49
N VAL A 191 13.96 11.90 1.03
CA VAL A 191 15.21 12.61 0.72
C VAL A 191 15.54 12.48 -0.77
N LYS A 192 15.49 11.28 -1.32
CA LYS A 192 15.73 11.03 -2.75
C LYS A 192 14.76 11.82 -3.62
N ARG A 193 13.46 11.79 -3.30
CA ARG A 193 12.45 12.55 -4.04
C ARG A 193 12.71 14.05 -3.98
N GLN A 194 13.11 14.57 -2.85
CA GLN A 194 13.46 15.98 -2.70
C GLN A 194 14.68 16.34 -3.55
N GLN A 195 15.72 15.51 -3.55
CA GLN A 195 16.91 15.70 -4.40
C GLN A 195 16.57 15.61 -5.89
N GLU A 196 15.68 14.70 -6.29
CA GLU A 196 15.18 14.62 -7.67
C GLU A 196 14.48 15.92 -8.10
N ILE A 197 13.75 16.56 -7.18
CA ILE A 197 13.06 17.84 -7.44
C ILE A 197 14.05 19.00 -7.47
N GLU A 198 14.97 19.08 -6.51
CA GLU A 198 15.95 20.16 -6.36
C GLU A 198 16.99 20.17 -7.49
N ASN A 199 17.39 18.98 -7.95
CA ASN A 199 18.37 18.82 -9.04
C ASN A 199 17.69 18.69 -10.42
N PHE A 200 16.36 18.86 -10.49
CA PHE A 200 15.64 18.74 -11.75
C PHE A 200 15.95 19.92 -12.66
N GLU A 201 16.47 19.62 -13.84
CA GLU A 201 16.69 20.59 -14.89
C GLU A 201 15.54 20.53 -15.89
N PRO A 202 14.66 21.55 -15.94
CA PRO A 202 13.57 21.59 -16.91
C PRO A 202 14.13 21.57 -18.34
N GLN A 203 13.65 20.63 -19.14
CA GLN A 203 13.99 20.53 -20.56
C GLN A 203 12.85 21.09 -21.39
N GLN A 204 13.19 21.93 -22.33
CA GLN A 204 12.26 22.50 -23.29
C GLN A 204 11.96 21.48 -24.39
N TYR A 205 10.69 21.38 -24.74
CA TYR A 205 10.24 20.58 -25.86
C TYR A 205 9.04 21.23 -26.55
N TRP A 206 8.80 20.84 -27.78
CA TRP A 206 7.74 21.43 -28.62
C TRP A 206 6.73 20.36 -29.00
N VAL A 207 5.45 20.75 -28.98
CA VAL A 207 4.33 19.92 -29.38
C VAL A 207 3.64 20.59 -30.56
N LEU A 208 3.58 19.87 -31.67
CA LEU A 208 2.85 20.33 -32.85
C LEU A 208 1.40 19.81 -32.75
N LYS A 209 0.46 20.70 -32.87
CA LYS A 209 -0.97 20.38 -32.90
C LYS A 209 -1.68 21.14 -34.01
N THR A 210 -2.87 20.72 -34.35
CA THR A 210 -3.70 21.44 -35.31
C THR A 210 -5.17 21.45 -34.91
N LEU A 211 -5.83 22.56 -35.20
CA LEU A 211 -7.27 22.69 -35.06
C LEU A 211 -7.94 22.45 -36.42
N TYR A 212 -8.78 21.41 -36.51
CA TYR A 212 -9.55 21.08 -37.69
C TYR A 212 -11.03 20.95 -37.33
N ARG A 213 -11.88 21.78 -37.94
CA ARG A 213 -13.33 21.81 -37.68
C ARG A 213 -13.68 21.88 -36.17
N GLY A 214 -12.95 22.72 -35.43
CA GLY A 214 -13.18 22.91 -33.98
C GLY A 214 -12.62 21.82 -33.06
N VAL A 215 -11.93 20.82 -33.59
CA VAL A 215 -11.31 19.73 -32.86
C VAL A 215 -9.80 19.82 -32.95
N THR A 216 -9.12 19.69 -31.82
CA THR A 216 -7.64 19.69 -31.75
C THR A 216 -7.10 18.29 -32.00
N PHE A 217 -6.12 18.19 -32.89
CA PHE A 217 -5.35 16.99 -33.19
C PHE A 217 -3.89 17.24 -32.80
N ASN A 218 -3.28 16.31 -32.08
CA ASN A 218 -1.86 16.37 -31.72
C ASN A 218 -1.04 15.54 -32.70
N ALA A 219 0.11 16.06 -33.13
CA ALA A 219 1.04 15.29 -33.96
C ALA A 219 1.48 14.02 -33.21
N ILE A 220 1.52 12.90 -33.92
CA ILE A 220 2.02 11.64 -33.37
C ILE A 220 3.54 11.71 -33.40
N MET A 221 4.16 11.63 -32.22
CA MET A 221 5.61 11.60 -32.07
C MET A 221 6.10 10.16 -32.10
N LYS A 222 7.26 9.91 -32.68
CA LYS A 222 7.95 8.64 -32.57
C LYS A 222 8.35 8.42 -31.11
N ARG A 223 8.19 7.18 -30.65
CA ARG A 223 8.62 6.75 -29.32
C ARG A 223 10.10 6.42 -29.34
N SER A 224 10.79 6.68 -28.23
CA SER A 224 12.18 6.25 -28.05
C SER A 224 12.30 4.71 -28.03
N GLU A 225 13.47 4.20 -28.36
CA GLU A 225 13.75 2.77 -28.26
C GLU A 225 13.58 2.26 -26.82
N GLU A 226 13.96 3.07 -25.84
CA GLU A 226 13.81 2.77 -24.41
C GLU A 226 12.34 2.60 -24.02
N ASP A 227 11.44 3.49 -24.45
CA ASP A 227 10.01 3.40 -24.18
C ASP A 227 9.35 2.19 -24.85
N LEU A 228 9.78 1.89 -26.09
CA LEU A 228 9.31 0.70 -26.81
C LEU A 228 9.73 -0.58 -26.07
N MET A 229 11.00 -0.65 -25.66
CA MET A 229 11.53 -1.82 -24.96
C MET A 229 10.85 -2.01 -23.60
N ALA A 230 10.67 -0.94 -22.83
CA ALA A 230 9.97 -1.00 -21.52
C ALA A 230 8.53 -1.52 -21.66
N ASP A 231 7.82 -1.16 -22.72
CA ASP A 231 6.47 -1.69 -22.98
C ASP A 231 6.47 -3.17 -23.38
N LEU A 232 7.48 -3.61 -24.13
CA LEU A 232 7.62 -5.01 -24.51
C LEU A 232 7.98 -5.90 -23.32
N GLU A 233 8.83 -5.43 -22.43
CA GLU A 233 9.16 -6.12 -21.18
C GLU A 233 7.92 -6.30 -20.31
N LYS A 234 7.11 -5.26 -20.14
CA LYS A 234 5.82 -5.38 -19.43
C LYS A 234 4.87 -6.39 -20.06
N LYS A 235 4.81 -6.44 -21.39
CA LYS A 235 3.99 -7.42 -22.12
C LYS A 235 4.52 -8.84 -21.95
N LYS A 236 5.85 -9.01 -21.98
CA LYS A 236 6.53 -10.28 -21.72
C LYS A 236 6.19 -10.80 -20.32
N GLU A 237 6.39 -9.99 -19.27
CA GLU A 237 6.01 -10.33 -17.89
C GLU A 237 4.52 -10.73 -17.77
N ALA A 238 3.64 -10.00 -18.45
CA ALA A 238 2.20 -10.30 -18.43
C ALA A 238 1.86 -11.62 -19.13
N ALA A 239 2.58 -12.00 -20.18
CA ALA A 239 2.45 -13.27 -20.88
C ALA A 239 2.99 -14.44 -20.04
N GLU A 240 4.16 -14.28 -19.44
CA GLU A 240 4.79 -15.27 -18.55
C GLU A 240 3.90 -15.58 -17.33
N LYS A 241 3.29 -14.55 -16.72
CA LYS A 241 2.29 -14.74 -15.64
C LYS A 241 1.05 -15.53 -16.06
N LYS A 242 0.79 -15.63 -17.35
CA LYS A 242 -0.32 -16.44 -17.93
C LYS A 242 0.16 -17.80 -18.47
N GLY A 243 1.45 -18.12 -18.31
CA GLY A 243 2.07 -19.34 -18.86
C GLY A 243 2.16 -19.32 -20.39
N GLN A 244 2.17 -18.14 -21.01
CA GLN A 244 2.26 -17.94 -22.47
C GLN A 244 3.69 -17.59 -22.86
N THR A 245 4.16 -18.13 -23.98
CA THR A 245 5.44 -17.74 -24.58
C THR A 245 5.30 -16.36 -25.23
N PHE A 246 6.31 -15.50 -25.07
CA PHE A 246 6.39 -14.17 -25.68
C PHE A 246 7.72 -14.02 -26.41
N ASP A 247 7.66 -13.89 -27.74
CA ASP A 247 8.84 -13.61 -28.56
C ASP A 247 9.09 -12.09 -28.60
N ILE A 248 10.08 -11.65 -27.82
CA ILE A 248 10.44 -10.24 -27.69
C ILE A 248 11.04 -9.70 -29.01
N ALA A 249 11.73 -10.55 -29.81
CA ALA A 249 12.36 -10.11 -31.04
C ALA A 249 11.34 -9.89 -32.16
N GLU A 250 10.32 -10.74 -32.26
CA GLU A 250 9.20 -10.53 -33.18
C GLU A 250 8.37 -9.32 -32.76
N ALA A 251 8.08 -9.19 -31.47
CA ALA A 251 7.34 -8.08 -30.92
C ALA A 251 8.07 -6.75 -31.12
N TRP A 252 9.40 -6.73 -31.01
CA TRP A 252 10.24 -5.56 -31.28
C TRP A 252 10.12 -5.11 -32.74
N ARG A 253 10.36 -6.01 -33.71
CA ARG A 253 10.26 -5.69 -35.14
C ARG A 253 8.89 -5.08 -35.48
N LYS A 254 7.82 -5.62 -34.89
CA LYS A 254 6.48 -5.09 -35.08
C LYS A 254 6.31 -3.72 -34.45
N ALA A 255 6.78 -3.54 -33.21
CA ALA A 255 6.69 -2.26 -32.51
C ALA A 255 7.48 -1.15 -33.22
N GLU A 256 8.65 -1.48 -33.76
CA GLU A 256 9.47 -0.57 -34.56
C GLU A 256 8.80 -0.20 -35.89
N ALA A 257 8.22 -1.18 -36.58
CA ALA A 257 7.47 -0.93 -37.83
C ALA A 257 6.21 -0.08 -37.60
N ASP A 258 5.54 -0.25 -36.46
CA ASP A 258 4.35 0.50 -36.05
C ASP A 258 4.70 1.87 -35.44
N ASN A 259 5.98 2.16 -35.16
CA ASN A 259 6.45 3.42 -34.57
C ASN A 259 6.53 4.56 -35.61
N ILE A 260 5.38 4.87 -36.20
CA ILE A 260 5.23 5.91 -37.20
C ILE A 260 4.91 7.23 -36.50
N GLY A 261 5.63 8.28 -36.84
CA GLY A 261 5.40 9.60 -36.25
C GLY A 261 6.46 10.60 -36.62
N LEU A 262 6.33 11.78 -36.05
CA LEU A 262 7.30 12.85 -36.16
C LEU A 262 8.47 12.57 -35.18
N GLU A 263 9.68 12.79 -35.63
CA GLU A 263 10.84 12.81 -34.74
C GLU A 263 10.68 13.92 -33.68
N PRO A 264 11.19 13.74 -32.45
CA PRO A 264 11.14 14.78 -31.44
C PRO A 264 11.67 16.12 -31.98
N ILE A 265 10.87 17.17 -31.78
CA ILE A 265 11.24 18.52 -32.23
C ILE A 265 12.33 19.05 -31.30
N ALA A 266 13.55 19.12 -31.78
CA ALA A 266 14.72 19.43 -30.98
C ALA A 266 14.82 20.90 -30.56
N ASN A 267 14.29 21.81 -31.40
CA ASN A 267 14.35 23.27 -31.17
C ASN A 267 13.19 24.01 -31.83
N GLY A 268 13.01 25.27 -31.47
CA GLY A 268 11.93 26.11 -31.98
C GLY A 268 12.05 26.39 -33.48
N GLU A 269 13.25 26.46 -34.05
CA GLU A 269 13.47 26.69 -35.50
C GLU A 269 12.96 25.51 -36.33
N GLN A 270 13.29 24.30 -35.92
CA GLN A 270 12.76 23.08 -36.54
C GLN A 270 11.22 23.01 -36.44
N GLY A 271 10.67 23.37 -35.28
CA GLY A 271 9.23 23.44 -35.10
C GLY A 271 8.57 24.48 -35.98
N ALA A 272 9.15 25.67 -36.09
CA ALA A 272 8.66 26.74 -36.96
C ALA A 272 8.73 26.34 -38.45
N ALA A 273 9.79 25.67 -38.88
CA ALA A 273 9.91 25.15 -40.25
C ALA A 273 8.82 24.10 -40.55
N LEU A 274 8.51 23.22 -39.60
CA LEU A 274 7.41 22.24 -39.72
C LEU A 274 6.05 22.94 -39.79
N LEU A 275 5.84 23.98 -38.98
CA LEU A 275 4.61 24.76 -38.98
C LEU A 275 4.38 25.43 -40.34
N GLU A 276 5.40 26.13 -40.88
CA GLU A 276 5.34 26.75 -42.21
C GLU A 276 5.08 25.74 -43.31
N ARG A 277 5.67 24.55 -43.21
CA ARG A 277 5.50 23.50 -44.20
C ARG A 277 4.05 23.01 -44.31
N ILE A 278 3.29 23.01 -43.22
CA ILE A 278 1.95 22.42 -43.18
C ILE A 278 0.81 23.44 -43.19
N LYS A 279 1.05 24.72 -42.87
CA LYS A 279 -0.02 25.71 -42.65
C LYS A 279 -0.95 25.91 -43.85
N ASP A 280 -0.43 25.80 -45.08
CA ASP A 280 -1.19 26.00 -46.31
C ASP A 280 -1.55 24.67 -47.02
N LYS A 281 -1.27 23.55 -46.37
CA LYS A 281 -1.64 22.21 -46.86
C LYS A 281 -2.98 21.78 -46.29
N PRO A 282 -3.77 20.98 -47.01
CA PRO A 282 -5.01 20.45 -46.43
C PRO A 282 -4.72 19.41 -45.37
N PHE A 283 -5.56 19.38 -44.33
CA PHE A 283 -5.59 18.32 -43.35
C PHE A 283 -6.61 17.26 -43.77
N THR A 284 -6.21 15.99 -43.81
CA THR A 284 -7.03 14.88 -44.30
C THR A 284 -7.24 13.84 -43.22
N ILE A 285 -8.49 13.42 -43.01
CA ILE A 285 -8.81 12.34 -42.08
C ILE A 285 -8.48 10.98 -42.72
N THR A 286 -7.52 10.26 -42.14
CA THR A 286 -7.02 8.99 -42.69
C THR A 286 -7.73 7.77 -42.09
N SER A 287 -8.09 7.84 -40.82
CA SER A 287 -8.74 6.70 -40.13
C SER A 287 -9.66 7.16 -39.00
N ILE A 288 -10.77 6.47 -38.83
CA ILE A 288 -11.68 6.60 -37.70
C ILE A 288 -11.91 5.21 -37.12
N THR A 289 -11.59 5.02 -35.87
CA THR A 289 -11.79 3.74 -35.16
C THR A 289 -12.61 3.95 -33.89
N LYS A 290 -13.60 3.10 -33.68
CA LYS A 290 -14.37 3.05 -32.44
C LYS A 290 -14.07 1.73 -31.73
N LYS A 291 -13.69 1.81 -30.47
CA LYS A 291 -13.39 0.64 -29.64
C LYS A 291 -14.20 0.68 -28.36
N GLU A 292 -15.04 -0.33 -28.16
CA GLU A 292 -15.72 -0.51 -26.90
C GLU A 292 -14.76 -1.04 -25.84
N GLY A 293 -14.91 -0.53 -24.63
CA GLY A 293 -14.13 -0.88 -23.47
C GLY A 293 -14.98 -1.03 -22.22
N LYS A 294 -14.37 -1.56 -21.17
CA LYS A 294 -14.99 -1.69 -19.86
C LYS A 294 -14.04 -1.17 -18.80
N GLU A 295 -14.58 -0.38 -17.89
CA GLU A 295 -13.88 0.04 -16.68
C GLU A 295 -14.47 -0.72 -15.49
N LEU A 296 -13.59 -1.43 -14.81
CA LEU A 296 -13.95 -2.23 -13.64
C LEU A 296 -14.16 -1.33 -12.43
N PRO A 297 -15.01 -1.73 -11.47
CA PRO A 297 -15.10 -1.04 -10.20
C PRO A 297 -13.74 -1.06 -9.49
N PRO A 298 -13.42 -0.01 -8.73
CA PRO A 298 -12.20 0.03 -7.94
C PRO A 298 -12.20 -1.08 -6.88
N SER A 299 -11.04 -1.64 -6.55
CA SER A 299 -10.88 -2.65 -5.51
C SER A 299 -11.42 -2.15 -4.16
N LEU A 300 -11.84 -3.06 -3.29
CA LEU A 300 -12.16 -2.71 -1.90
C LEU A 300 -10.94 -2.11 -1.19
N PHE A 301 -11.14 -1.57 0.00
CA PHE A 301 -10.06 -0.96 0.76
C PHE A 301 -9.32 -1.97 1.64
N ASP A 302 -7.99 -1.94 1.55
CA ASP A 302 -7.09 -2.20 2.65
C ASP A 302 -6.79 -0.89 3.41
N LEU A 303 -6.03 -0.97 4.49
CA LEU A 303 -5.72 0.22 5.28
C LEU A 303 -4.94 1.28 4.48
N SER A 304 -3.94 0.86 3.70
CA SER A 304 -3.06 1.77 2.96
C SER A 304 -3.81 2.53 1.86
N SER A 305 -4.65 1.84 1.12
CA SER A 305 -5.49 2.46 0.07
C SER A 305 -6.54 3.39 0.65
N LEU A 306 -7.12 3.05 1.82
CA LEU A 306 -8.04 3.93 2.52
C LEU A 306 -7.34 5.21 3.01
N GLN A 307 -6.15 5.08 3.61
CA GLN A 307 -5.33 6.21 4.05
C GLN A 307 -4.97 7.13 2.87
N ALA A 308 -4.53 6.56 1.75
CA ALA A 308 -4.19 7.33 0.55
C ALA A 308 -5.41 8.07 -0.03
N GLU A 309 -6.57 7.42 -0.06
CA GLU A 309 -7.80 8.03 -0.57
C GLU A 309 -8.31 9.15 0.35
N CYS A 310 -8.22 8.98 1.67
CA CYS A 310 -8.58 10.01 2.65
C CYS A 310 -7.65 11.23 2.59
N ASP A 311 -6.33 11.01 2.46
CA ASP A 311 -5.37 12.11 2.27
C ASP A 311 -5.64 12.85 0.96
N LYS A 312 -5.87 12.12 -0.15
CA LYS A 312 -6.15 12.69 -1.46
C LYS A 312 -7.41 13.54 -1.48
N LYS A 313 -8.54 13.00 -0.99
CA LYS A 313 -9.87 13.64 -1.10
C LYS A 313 -10.13 14.69 -0.02
N PHE A 314 -9.66 14.44 1.18
CA PHE A 314 -10.03 15.22 2.35
C PHE A 314 -8.85 15.84 3.08
N SER A 315 -7.61 15.57 2.65
CA SER A 315 -6.37 15.96 3.35
C SER A 315 -6.35 15.48 4.81
N ILE A 316 -6.95 14.30 5.08
CA ILE A 316 -6.94 13.65 6.39
C ILE A 316 -5.60 12.92 6.56
N PRO A 317 -4.83 13.21 7.63
CA PRO A 317 -3.58 12.51 7.91
C PRO A 317 -3.77 11.00 8.06
N VAL A 318 -2.73 10.23 7.73
CA VAL A 318 -2.81 8.75 7.73
C VAL A 318 -3.04 8.16 9.12
N ASP A 319 -2.49 8.77 10.17
CA ASP A 319 -2.72 8.36 11.56
C ASP A 319 -4.16 8.67 12.02
N VAL A 320 -4.71 9.82 11.62
CA VAL A 320 -6.10 10.19 11.89
C VAL A 320 -7.05 9.25 11.16
N THR A 321 -6.74 8.88 9.91
CA THR A 321 -7.53 7.88 9.17
C THR A 321 -7.55 6.53 9.90
N LEU A 322 -6.40 6.06 10.39
CA LEU A 322 -6.32 4.82 11.16
C LEU A 322 -7.16 4.89 12.45
N GLN A 323 -7.04 5.99 13.21
CA GLN A 323 -7.84 6.19 14.42
C GLN A 323 -9.35 6.23 14.11
N THR A 324 -9.71 6.90 13.02
CA THR A 324 -11.12 7.03 12.59
C THR A 324 -11.72 5.67 12.22
N VAL A 325 -11.02 4.88 11.39
CA VAL A 325 -11.53 3.57 10.99
C VAL A 325 -11.50 2.57 12.16
N GLN A 326 -10.57 2.71 13.11
CA GLN A 326 -10.57 1.97 14.36
C GLN A 326 -11.82 2.29 15.20
N SER A 327 -12.19 3.55 15.32
CA SER A 327 -13.42 3.98 15.99
C SER A 327 -14.69 3.43 15.31
N LEU A 328 -14.74 3.43 13.97
CA LEU A 328 -15.84 2.85 13.20
C LEU A 328 -15.96 1.33 13.44
N TYR A 329 -14.84 0.63 13.54
CA TYR A 329 -14.80 -0.79 13.90
C TYR A 329 -15.32 -1.03 15.32
N GLU A 330 -14.90 -0.24 16.30
CA GLU A 330 -15.37 -0.33 17.68
C GLU A 330 -16.87 -0.02 17.82
N LYS A 331 -17.39 0.88 16.99
CA LYS A 331 -18.82 1.16 16.80
C LYS A 331 -19.55 0.05 16.03
N LYS A 332 -18.84 -0.98 15.55
CA LYS A 332 -19.34 -2.13 14.79
C LYS A 332 -19.98 -1.78 13.45
N VAL A 333 -19.64 -0.66 12.86
CA VAL A 333 -20.18 -0.24 11.55
C VAL A 333 -19.26 -0.61 10.39
N THR A 334 -17.99 -0.92 10.66
CA THR A 334 -17.03 -1.48 9.68
C THR A 334 -16.35 -2.72 10.24
N THR A 335 -15.72 -3.50 9.36
CA THR A 335 -14.86 -4.64 9.71
C THR A 335 -13.50 -4.17 10.22
N TYR A 336 -12.64 -5.10 10.64
CA TYR A 336 -11.33 -4.83 11.21
C TYR A 336 -10.46 -3.99 10.27
N PRO A 337 -9.82 -2.90 10.75
CA PRO A 337 -9.20 -1.92 9.88
C PRO A 337 -7.75 -2.21 9.49
N ARG A 338 -7.01 -3.04 10.25
CA ARG A 338 -5.56 -3.23 10.04
C ARG A 338 -5.29 -4.39 9.09
N VAL A 339 -5.76 -4.24 7.87
CA VAL A 339 -5.71 -5.28 6.84
C VAL A 339 -4.84 -4.86 5.67
N ASP A 340 -4.22 -5.83 5.01
CA ASP A 340 -3.29 -5.68 3.88
C ASP A 340 -3.84 -6.24 2.57
N THR A 341 -5.11 -6.68 2.57
CA THR A 341 -5.77 -7.21 1.38
C THR A 341 -7.00 -6.40 0.99
N THR A 342 -7.28 -6.36 -0.30
CA THR A 342 -8.48 -5.76 -0.90
C THR A 342 -9.53 -6.81 -1.27
N TYR A 343 -9.35 -8.07 -0.82
CA TYR A 343 -10.20 -9.20 -1.18
C TYR A 343 -11.08 -9.65 -0.01
N LEU A 344 -12.20 -10.28 -0.35
CA LEU A 344 -13.11 -10.95 0.57
C LEU A 344 -12.99 -12.46 0.41
N SER A 345 -13.22 -13.19 1.49
CA SER A 345 -13.38 -14.65 1.48
C SER A 345 -14.78 -15.06 1.01
N ASP A 346 -14.91 -16.29 0.56
CA ASP A 346 -16.17 -16.82 0.00
C ASP A 346 -17.32 -16.87 1.01
N ASP A 347 -17.04 -17.07 2.31
CA ASP A 347 -18.02 -17.07 3.39
C ASP A 347 -18.65 -15.68 3.61
N VAL A 348 -17.91 -14.60 3.33
CA VAL A 348 -18.45 -13.24 3.40
C VAL A 348 -19.48 -12.98 2.30
N TYR A 349 -19.34 -13.64 1.13
CA TYR A 349 -20.27 -13.44 0.02
C TYR A 349 -21.75 -13.70 0.42
N ALA A 350 -22.00 -14.76 1.18
CA ALA A 350 -23.34 -15.11 1.64
C ALA A 350 -23.99 -14.01 2.51
N LYS A 351 -23.17 -13.18 3.19
CA LYS A 351 -23.62 -12.09 4.06
C LYS A 351 -23.80 -10.77 3.33
N CYS A 352 -23.23 -10.61 2.13
CA CYS A 352 -23.30 -9.36 1.38
C CYS A 352 -24.73 -8.84 1.14
N PRO A 353 -25.76 -9.69 0.81
CA PRO A 353 -27.12 -9.20 0.66
C PRO A 353 -27.67 -8.56 1.94
N GLN A 354 -27.41 -9.16 3.10
CA GLN A 354 -27.85 -8.64 4.40
C GLN A 354 -27.13 -7.34 4.74
N ILE A 355 -25.82 -7.25 4.47
CA ILE A 355 -25.04 -6.04 4.67
C ILE A 355 -25.62 -4.90 3.84
N LEU A 356 -25.88 -5.13 2.53
CA LEU A 356 -26.45 -4.12 1.65
C LEU A 356 -27.83 -3.65 2.12
N MET A 357 -28.71 -4.55 2.57
CA MET A 357 -30.03 -4.18 3.12
C MET A 357 -29.91 -3.28 4.36
N GLY A 358 -28.87 -3.44 5.15
CA GLY A 358 -28.61 -2.63 6.35
C GLY A 358 -28.15 -1.20 6.05
N LEU A 359 -27.65 -0.91 4.85
CA LEU A 359 -27.12 0.40 4.45
C LEU A 359 -28.26 1.34 4.01
N ARG A 360 -29.10 1.76 4.97
CA ARG A 360 -30.37 2.48 4.71
C ARG A 360 -30.21 3.78 3.94
N ASP A 361 -29.18 4.56 4.24
CA ASP A 361 -28.93 5.88 3.62
C ASP A 361 -28.41 5.77 2.17
N TYR A 362 -28.09 4.55 1.71
CA TYR A 362 -27.51 4.28 0.40
C TYR A 362 -28.45 3.49 -0.53
N GLN A 363 -29.74 3.35 -0.17
CA GLN A 363 -30.69 2.52 -0.90
C GLN A 363 -30.86 2.95 -2.37
N GLN A 364 -30.70 4.21 -2.69
CA GLN A 364 -30.72 4.70 -4.08
C GLN A 364 -29.67 4.00 -4.98
N TYR A 365 -28.52 3.61 -4.42
CA TYR A 365 -27.46 2.89 -5.14
C TYR A 365 -27.63 1.37 -5.08
N ILE A 366 -28.38 0.86 -4.10
CA ILE A 366 -28.60 -0.57 -3.86
C ILE A 366 -29.83 -1.09 -4.59
N THR A 367 -30.87 -0.29 -4.71
CA THR A 367 -32.12 -0.66 -5.40
C THR A 367 -31.90 -1.26 -6.80
N PRO A 368 -30.98 -0.75 -7.65
CA PRO A 368 -30.68 -1.36 -8.95
C PRO A 368 -30.10 -2.78 -8.89
N LEU A 369 -29.64 -3.22 -7.72
CA LEU A 369 -29.09 -4.57 -7.51
C LEU A 369 -30.16 -5.58 -7.09
N HIS A 370 -31.38 -5.14 -6.73
CA HIS A 370 -32.44 -6.01 -6.28
C HIS A 370 -32.97 -6.91 -7.42
N GLY A 371 -33.46 -8.09 -7.05
CA GLY A 371 -34.12 -9.02 -8.00
C GLY A 371 -33.14 -9.85 -8.85
N ARG A 372 -31.85 -9.76 -8.63
CA ARG A 372 -30.82 -10.58 -9.29
C ARG A 372 -29.73 -11.02 -8.31
N PRO A 373 -29.06 -12.16 -8.56
CA PRO A 373 -27.90 -12.55 -7.75
C PRO A 373 -26.82 -11.47 -7.79
N LEU A 374 -26.19 -11.19 -6.64
CA LEU A 374 -25.06 -10.27 -6.59
C LEU A 374 -23.90 -10.81 -7.43
N LEU A 375 -23.17 -9.90 -8.08
CA LEU A 375 -22.00 -10.24 -8.86
C LEU A 375 -20.90 -10.80 -7.95
N LYS A 376 -20.53 -12.08 -8.14
CA LYS A 376 -19.38 -12.71 -7.46
C LYS A 376 -18.14 -12.63 -8.36
N SER A 377 -17.45 -11.51 -8.32
CA SER A 377 -16.24 -11.31 -9.12
C SER A 377 -15.01 -11.90 -8.41
N LYS A 378 -14.14 -12.63 -9.14
CA LYS A 378 -12.82 -13.08 -8.66
C LYS A 378 -11.89 -11.92 -8.29
N LYS A 379 -12.20 -10.68 -8.68
CA LYS A 379 -11.46 -9.47 -8.28
C LYS A 379 -11.86 -8.97 -6.90
N VAL A 380 -12.95 -9.47 -6.35
CA VAL A 380 -13.47 -9.14 -5.02
C VAL A 380 -13.37 -10.35 -4.10
N PHE A 381 -13.69 -11.55 -4.58
CA PHE A 381 -13.73 -12.79 -3.79
C PHE A 381 -12.63 -13.73 -4.24
N ASP A 382 -11.60 -13.88 -3.41
CA ASP A 382 -10.48 -14.82 -3.65
C ASP A 382 -9.85 -15.22 -2.31
N ASN A 383 -10.19 -16.41 -1.83
CA ASN A 383 -9.69 -16.97 -0.56
C ASN A 383 -8.15 -17.04 -0.49
N LYS A 384 -7.48 -17.20 -1.64
CA LYS A 384 -6.01 -17.31 -1.68
C LYS A 384 -5.31 -15.97 -1.45
N LYS A 385 -6.03 -14.87 -1.60
CA LYS A 385 -5.53 -13.50 -1.43
C LYS A 385 -6.02 -12.83 -0.14
N VAL A 386 -6.80 -13.54 0.65
CA VAL A 386 -7.14 -13.14 2.01
C VAL A 386 -6.04 -13.67 2.93
N THR A 387 -5.40 -12.76 3.64
CA THR A 387 -4.34 -13.03 4.60
C THR A 387 -4.92 -13.28 6.00
N ASP A 388 -4.50 -12.51 6.99
CA ASP A 388 -5.00 -12.62 8.37
C ASP A 388 -6.47 -12.17 8.48
N HIS A 389 -6.89 -11.20 7.67
CA HIS A 389 -8.22 -10.64 7.62
C HIS A 389 -8.61 -10.27 6.18
N HIS A 390 -9.90 -10.16 5.89
CA HIS A 390 -10.41 -9.68 4.61
C HIS A 390 -10.44 -8.15 4.53
N ALA A 391 -10.71 -7.58 3.35
CA ALA A 391 -10.81 -6.15 3.11
C ALA A 391 -11.77 -5.42 4.07
N ILE A 392 -11.56 -4.10 4.21
CA ILE A 392 -12.42 -3.23 5.03
C ILE A 392 -13.77 -3.03 4.31
N ILE A 393 -14.84 -3.46 4.95
CA ILE A 393 -16.21 -3.32 4.43
C ILE A 393 -17.16 -2.84 5.53
N PRO A 394 -18.35 -2.29 5.20
CA PRO A 394 -19.38 -2.04 6.19
C PRO A 394 -19.96 -3.36 6.73
N THR A 395 -20.52 -3.32 7.94
CA THR A 395 -21.17 -4.48 8.56
C THR A 395 -22.67 -4.57 8.28
N GLY A 396 -23.26 -3.51 7.73
CA GLY A 396 -24.71 -3.37 7.57
C GLY A 396 -25.44 -2.90 8.84
N GLN A 397 -24.73 -2.67 9.95
CA GLN A 397 -25.32 -2.02 11.11
C GLN A 397 -25.53 -0.54 10.84
N VAL A 398 -26.70 -0.01 11.26
CA VAL A 398 -27.00 1.42 11.13
C VAL A 398 -26.07 2.19 12.08
N PRO A 399 -25.30 3.15 11.58
CA PRO A 399 -24.44 3.96 12.44
C PRO A 399 -25.25 4.77 13.45
N GLY A 400 -24.78 4.83 14.69
CA GLY A 400 -25.19 5.83 15.65
C GLY A 400 -24.60 7.22 15.31
N ALA A 401 -24.37 8.04 16.32
CA ALA A 401 -23.73 9.33 16.10
C ALA A 401 -22.29 9.17 15.60
N LEU A 402 -22.01 9.70 14.41
CA LEU A 402 -20.68 9.77 13.79
C LEU A 402 -20.21 11.23 13.72
N THR A 403 -18.93 11.45 13.97
CA THR A 403 -18.27 12.72 13.69
C THR A 403 -18.19 12.99 12.19
N ASP A 404 -17.92 14.22 11.77
CA ASP A 404 -17.84 14.54 10.34
C ASP A 404 -16.69 13.82 9.62
N ILE A 405 -15.58 13.55 10.32
CA ILE A 405 -14.47 12.75 9.78
C ILE A 405 -14.91 11.29 9.64
N GLU A 406 -15.56 10.72 10.64
CA GLU A 406 -16.09 9.37 10.59
C GLU A 406 -17.10 9.17 9.46
N LYS A 407 -18.00 10.15 9.25
CA LYS A 407 -18.97 10.12 8.13
C LYS A 407 -18.26 10.07 6.79
N LYS A 408 -17.23 10.90 6.57
CA LYS A 408 -16.45 10.92 5.33
C LYS A 408 -15.75 9.59 5.07
N VAL A 409 -15.09 9.02 6.08
CA VAL A 409 -14.38 7.74 5.95
C VAL A 409 -15.36 6.59 5.75
N TYR A 410 -16.46 6.58 6.49
CA TYR A 410 -17.52 5.58 6.36
C TYR A 410 -18.16 5.62 4.96
N ASP A 411 -18.49 6.80 4.45
CA ASP A 411 -19.05 6.97 3.10
C ASP A 411 -18.12 6.40 2.02
N LEU A 412 -16.81 6.64 2.11
CA LEU A 412 -15.84 6.04 1.18
C LEU A 412 -15.91 4.50 1.20
N ILE A 413 -15.92 3.91 2.39
CA ILE A 413 -15.95 2.46 2.57
C ILE A 413 -17.25 1.88 2.02
N VAL A 414 -18.39 2.48 2.34
CA VAL A 414 -19.71 2.02 1.90
C VAL A 414 -19.85 2.11 0.38
N ARG A 415 -19.53 3.25 -0.22
CA ARG A 415 -19.62 3.43 -1.67
C ARG A 415 -18.71 2.46 -2.42
N ARG A 416 -17.50 2.23 -1.91
CA ARG A 416 -16.56 1.27 -2.51
C ARG A 416 -17.11 -0.15 -2.46
N PHE A 417 -17.74 -0.53 -1.36
CA PHE A 417 -18.39 -1.84 -1.18
C PHE A 417 -19.59 -2.03 -2.13
N ILE A 418 -20.48 -1.04 -2.21
CA ILE A 418 -21.64 -1.11 -3.11
C ILE A 418 -21.20 -1.20 -4.58
N ALA A 419 -20.22 -0.39 -4.99
CA ALA A 419 -19.69 -0.36 -6.35
C ALA A 419 -19.17 -1.73 -6.82
N ALA A 420 -18.64 -2.55 -5.91
CA ALA A 420 -18.13 -3.89 -6.22
C ALA A 420 -19.19 -4.85 -6.77
N PHE A 421 -20.49 -4.58 -6.55
CA PHE A 421 -21.60 -5.40 -7.02
C PHE A 421 -22.32 -4.82 -8.24
N HIS A 422 -21.97 -3.61 -8.65
CA HIS A 422 -22.48 -3.00 -9.87
C HIS A 422 -21.77 -3.57 -11.11
N PRO A 423 -22.42 -3.51 -12.28
CA PRO A 423 -21.78 -3.88 -13.53
C PRO A 423 -20.61 -2.95 -13.87
N ASP A 424 -19.71 -3.43 -14.72
CA ASP A 424 -18.62 -2.61 -15.26
C ASP A 424 -19.19 -1.38 -15.98
N CYS A 425 -18.48 -0.26 -15.88
CA CYS A 425 -18.76 0.91 -16.70
C CYS A 425 -18.39 0.58 -18.16
N LYS A 426 -19.35 0.70 -19.08
CA LYS A 426 -19.11 0.51 -20.51
C LYS A 426 -18.73 1.82 -21.16
N THR A 427 -17.67 1.80 -21.93
CA THR A 427 -17.14 2.97 -22.62
C THR A 427 -16.96 2.71 -24.09
N SER A 428 -17.02 3.76 -24.90
CA SER A 428 -16.60 3.75 -26.31
C SER A 428 -15.54 4.81 -26.50
N THR A 429 -14.38 4.41 -27.00
CA THR A 429 -13.31 5.34 -27.35
C THR A 429 -13.26 5.49 -28.86
N THR A 430 -13.51 6.71 -29.35
CA THR A 430 -13.33 7.08 -30.76
C THR A 430 -11.93 7.66 -30.90
N THR A 431 -11.14 7.08 -31.78
CA THR A 431 -9.81 7.59 -32.17
C THR A 431 -9.85 7.97 -33.64
N ILE A 432 -9.42 9.20 -33.94
CA ILE A 432 -9.36 9.72 -35.30
C ILE A 432 -7.89 10.02 -35.61
N LEU A 433 -7.41 9.50 -36.72
CA LEU A 433 -6.13 9.84 -37.30
C LEU A 433 -6.35 10.75 -38.51
N GLY A 434 -5.51 11.74 -38.61
CA GLY A 434 -5.43 12.60 -39.78
C GLY A 434 -3.99 12.86 -40.14
N GLU A 435 -3.76 13.44 -41.31
CA GLU A 435 -2.43 13.80 -41.76
C GLU A 435 -2.42 15.11 -42.57
N THR A 436 -1.31 15.78 -42.53
CA THR A 436 -1.00 16.89 -43.47
C THR A 436 0.46 16.76 -43.87
N ASP A 437 0.72 16.77 -45.17
CA ASP A 437 2.04 16.66 -45.76
C ASP A 437 2.90 15.49 -45.19
N GLY A 438 2.23 14.31 -44.95
CA GLY A 438 2.87 13.11 -44.42
C GLY A 438 3.15 13.14 -42.91
N ILE A 439 2.76 14.19 -42.19
CA ILE A 439 2.83 14.25 -40.73
C ILE A 439 1.52 13.72 -40.15
N PRO A 440 1.54 12.61 -39.36
CA PRO A 440 0.34 12.05 -38.78
C PRO A 440 -0.06 12.77 -37.49
N PHE A 441 -1.37 12.95 -37.31
CA PHE A 441 -1.98 13.55 -36.14
C PHE A 441 -3.04 12.63 -35.59
N ARG A 442 -3.31 12.77 -34.30
CA ARG A 442 -4.31 11.97 -33.58
C ARG A 442 -5.15 12.85 -32.66
N THR A 443 -6.41 12.52 -32.60
CA THR A 443 -7.32 12.92 -31.51
C THR A 443 -8.09 11.72 -31.01
N SER A 444 -8.54 11.78 -29.76
CA SER A 444 -9.40 10.74 -29.19
C SER A 444 -10.41 11.33 -28.22
N GLY A 445 -11.56 10.70 -28.14
CA GLY A 445 -12.60 11.04 -27.20
C GLY A 445 -13.24 9.76 -26.63
N LYS A 446 -13.57 9.81 -25.37
CA LYS A 446 -14.17 8.70 -24.65
C LYS A 446 -15.59 9.04 -24.25
N GLU A 447 -16.51 8.15 -24.56
CA GLU A 447 -17.92 8.23 -24.20
C GLU A 447 -18.27 7.13 -23.21
N ILE A 448 -19.05 7.46 -22.21
CA ILE A 448 -19.61 6.47 -21.29
C ILE A 448 -20.96 6.04 -21.84
N LEU A 449 -21.04 4.77 -22.30
CA LEU A 449 -22.26 4.16 -22.82
C LEU A 449 -23.20 3.70 -21.71
N ASP A 450 -22.62 3.16 -20.63
CA ASP A 450 -23.32 2.71 -19.42
C ASP A 450 -22.44 3.05 -18.22
N PRO A 451 -22.86 3.91 -17.30
CA PRO A 451 -22.04 4.32 -16.18
C PRO A 451 -21.72 3.16 -15.22
N GLY A 452 -22.54 2.10 -15.19
CA GLY A 452 -22.29 0.96 -14.31
C GLY A 452 -22.05 1.38 -12.86
N TRP A 453 -20.95 0.92 -12.26
CA TRP A 453 -20.58 1.23 -10.87
C TRP A 453 -20.34 2.72 -10.58
N LYS A 454 -20.10 3.55 -11.59
CA LYS A 454 -19.83 4.99 -11.40
C LYS A 454 -21.02 5.74 -10.82
N VAL A 455 -22.24 5.24 -11.00
CA VAL A 455 -23.45 5.84 -10.40
C VAL A 455 -23.36 5.93 -8.87
N VAL A 456 -22.61 5.01 -8.23
CA VAL A 456 -22.42 5.00 -6.78
C VAL A 456 -21.59 6.20 -6.28
N PHE A 457 -20.84 6.84 -7.18
CA PHE A 457 -20.02 8.02 -6.92
C PHE A 457 -20.63 9.30 -7.49
N ASP A 458 -21.97 9.34 -7.59
CA ASP A 458 -22.76 10.47 -8.06
C ASP A 458 -22.36 10.95 -9.47
N TYR A 459 -21.96 9.99 -10.32
CA TYR A 459 -21.71 10.28 -11.72
C TYR A 459 -23.00 10.78 -12.37
N GLN A 460 -23.02 12.06 -12.70
CA GLN A 460 -24.07 12.67 -13.52
C GLN A 460 -23.57 12.72 -14.96
N GLN A 461 -24.37 12.24 -15.88
CA GLN A 461 -24.11 12.37 -17.31
C GLN A 461 -24.35 13.84 -17.71
N THR A 462 -23.39 14.71 -17.35
CA THR A 462 -23.40 16.09 -17.83
C THR A 462 -22.87 16.12 -19.25
N THR A 463 -23.54 16.84 -20.13
CA THR A 463 -23.10 17.09 -21.51
C THR A 463 -21.77 17.86 -21.59
N ASP A 464 -21.27 18.36 -20.47
CA ASP A 464 -19.97 19.03 -20.37
C ASP A 464 -18.95 18.12 -19.70
N ASN A 465 -18.00 17.64 -20.49
CA ASN A 465 -16.89 16.74 -20.12
C ASN A 465 -15.83 17.36 -19.17
N ASN A 466 -16.16 18.38 -18.35
CA ASN A 466 -15.18 19.10 -17.53
C ASN A 466 -15.01 18.59 -16.09
N GLN A 467 -15.60 17.43 -15.71
CA GLN A 467 -15.33 16.81 -14.41
C GLN A 467 -14.66 15.44 -14.59
N GLN A 468 -13.48 15.44 -15.20
CA GLN A 468 -12.56 14.31 -15.06
C GLN A 468 -11.68 14.51 -13.83
N SER A 469 -11.54 13.43 -13.05
CA SER A 469 -10.63 13.36 -11.93
C SER A 469 -9.24 13.85 -12.32
N ALA A 470 -8.69 14.78 -11.53
CA ALA A 470 -7.41 15.46 -11.75
C ALA A 470 -6.16 14.56 -11.72
N ASP A 471 -6.29 13.23 -11.89
CA ASP A 471 -5.22 12.27 -11.70
C ASP A 471 -4.78 11.51 -12.94
N GLU A 472 -5.45 11.67 -14.06
CA GLU A 472 -4.91 11.13 -15.31
C GLU A 472 -4.09 12.21 -16.00
N GLN A 473 -2.77 12.13 -15.84
CA GLN A 473 -1.81 12.79 -16.70
C GLN A 473 -1.92 12.18 -18.10
N GLN A 474 -3.01 12.46 -18.81
CA GLN A 474 -3.06 12.35 -20.25
C GLN A 474 -3.10 13.76 -20.80
N GLU A 475 -2.01 14.14 -21.43
CA GLU A 475 -1.81 15.44 -22.10
C GLU A 475 -2.77 15.69 -23.26
N ASP A 476 -3.64 14.76 -23.60
CA ASP A 476 -4.67 14.90 -24.62
C ASP A 476 -5.97 15.38 -23.97
N ASN A 477 -6.29 16.65 -24.21
CA ASN A 477 -7.57 17.24 -23.83
C ASN A 477 -8.70 16.39 -24.48
N PRO A 478 -9.46 15.57 -23.71
CA PRO A 478 -10.42 14.65 -24.28
C PRO A 478 -11.53 15.47 -24.94
N GLN A 479 -11.61 15.36 -26.26
CA GLN A 479 -12.63 16.00 -27.03
C GLN A 479 -14.00 15.37 -26.73
N SER A 480 -15.06 16.17 -26.80
CA SER A 480 -16.42 15.65 -26.69
C SER A 480 -16.66 14.61 -27.80
N SER A 481 -17.16 13.41 -27.43
CA SER A 481 -17.49 12.37 -28.42
C SER A 481 -18.46 12.87 -29.49
N ALA A 482 -19.36 13.79 -29.13
CA ALA A 482 -20.27 14.42 -30.07
C ALA A 482 -19.51 15.20 -31.18
N ALA A 483 -18.45 15.91 -30.80
CA ALA A 483 -17.60 16.63 -31.77
C ALA A 483 -16.85 15.68 -32.71
N LEU A 484 -16.51 14.46 -32.23
CA LEU A 484 -15.79 13.47 -33.05
C LEU A 484 -16.69 12.72 -34.03
N ASN A 485 -17.99 12.64 -33.79
CA ASN A 485 -18.93 11.94 -34.67
C ASN A 485 -19.24 12.68 -35.98
N GLN A 486 -18.79 13.94 -36.12
CA GLN A 486 -18.98 14.75 -37.33
C GLN A 486 -17.97 14.46 -38.46
N PHE A 487 -16.94 13.67 -38.19
CA PHE A 487 -15.88 13.40 -39.15
C PHE A 487 -16.16 12.18 -40.01
N THR A 488 -15.71 12.24 -41.26
CA THR A 488 -15.74 11.12 -42.20
C THR A 488 -14.35 10.80 -42.74
N LYS A 489 -14.06 9.51 -42.94
CA LYS A 489 -12.78 9.08 -43.50
C LYS A 489 -12.61 9.65 -44.94
N GLY A 490 -11.44 10.23 -45.22
CA GLY A 490 -11.11 10.81 -46.49
C GLY A 490 -11.53 12.28 -46.65
N GLU A 491 -12.26 12.87 -45.69
CA GLU A 491 -12.52 14.31 -45.74
C GLU A 491 -11.22 15.12 -45.59
N SER A 492 -11.16 16.25 -46.29
CA SER A 492 -9.98 17.10 -46.33
C SER A 492 -10.40 18.56 -46.34
N GLY A 493 -9.61 19.42 -45.70
CA GLY A 493 -9.92 20.85 -45.67
C GLY A 493 -8.86 21.70 -44.95
N PRO A 494 -9.13 23.01 -44.87
CA PRO A 494 -8.22 23.93 -44.18
C PRO A 494 -8.20 23.66 -42.67
N HIS A 495 -7.03 23.82 -42.08
CA HIS A 495 -6.80 23.66 -40.65
C HIS A 495 -5.92 24.81 -40.11
N ILE A 496 -5.81 24.90 -38.80
CA ILE A 496 -4.97 25.90 -38.13
C ILE A 496 -3.93 25.16 -37.29
N PRO A 497 -2.71 24.96 -37.82
CA PRO A 497 -1.64 24.36 -37.06
C PRO A 497 -1.04 25.33 -36.06
N GLU A 498 -0.61 24.79 -34.92
CA GLU A 498 -0.01 25.55 -33.82
C GLU A 498 1.16 24.76 -33.21
N LEU A 499 2.26 25.46 -32.98
CA LEU A 499 3.42 24.95 -32.26
C LEU A 499 3.37 25.45 -30.81
N MET A 500 3.33 24.52 -29.85
CA MET A 500 3.35 24.85 -28.42
C MET A 500 4.72 24.52 -27.84
N GLU A 501 5.31 25.49 -27.18
CA GLU A 501 6.46 25.29 -26.31
C GLU A 501 6.00 24.75 -24.94
N LYS A 502 6.65 23.72 -24.48
CA LYS A 502 6.41 23.11 -23.17
C LYS A 502 7.73 22.83 -22.46
N TRP A 503 7.65 22.68 -21.16
CA TRP A 503 8.78 22.34 -20.31
C TRP A 503 8.45 21.10 -19.49
N THR A 504 9.42 20.19 -19.38
CA THR A 504 9.28 19.06 -18.46
C THR A 504 9.12 19.54 -17.02
N GLN A 505 8.39 18.79 -16.22
CA GLN A 505 8.10 19.13 -14.83
C GLN A 505 8.79 18.15 -13.88
N PRO A 506 9.29 18.60 -12.73
CA PRO A 506 9.85 17.71 -11.74
C PRO A 506 8.76 16.75 -11.18
N PRO A 507 9.17 15.60 -10.63
CA PRO A 507 8.24 14.71 -9.95
C PRO A 507 7.58 15.42 -8.78
N LYS A 508 6.32 15.06 -8.48
CA LYS A 508 5.60 15.67 -7.35
C LYS A 508 6.18 15.21 -6.01
N PRO A 509 6.28 16.10 -5.00
CA PRO A 509 6.63 15.72 -3.64
C PRO A 509 5.67 14.65 -3.09
N TYR A 510 6.13 13.84 -2.15
CA TYR A 510 5.23 12.95 -1.44
C TYR A 510 4.27 13.71 -0.54
N THR A 511 3.02 13.25 -0.47
CA THR A 511 2.09 13.47 0.65
C THR A 511 2.16 12.25 1.56
N GLU A 512 1.51 12.30 2.74
CA GLU A 512 1.46 11.12 3.61
C GLU A 512 0.83 9.91 2.91
N GLY A 513 -0.28 10.12 2.19
CA GLY A 513 -0.97 9.06 1.46
C GLY A 513 -0.13 8.48 0.31
N THR A 514 0.55 9.34 -0.48
CA THR A 514 1.43 8.86 -1.56
C THR A 514 2.69 8.18 -1.02
N LEU A 515 3.19 8.60 0.15
CA LEU A 515 4.31 7.92 0.82
C LEU A 515 3.91 6.53 1.31
N VAL A 516 2.73 6.39 1.94
CA VAL A 516 2.22 5.05 2.35
C VAL A 516 2.11 4.12 1.15
N ARG A 517 1.65 4.61 -0.01
CA ARG A 517 1.62 3.82 -1.24
C ARG A 517 3.03 3.49 -1.77
N ALA A 518 3.97 4.42 -1.68
CA ALA A 518 5.37 4.16 -2.04
C ALA A 518 6.01 3.10 -1.13
N MET A 519 5.73 3.14 0.18
CA MET A 519 6.16 2.12 1.13
C MET A 519 5.56 0.74 0.78
N GLU A 520 4.28 0.68 0.45
CA GLU A 520 3.59 -0.55 0.06
C GLU A 520 4.16 -1.16 -1.22
N THR A 521 4.50 -0.32 -2.19
CA THR A 521 5.03 -0.76 -3.49
C THR A 521 6.56 -0.66 -3.58
N ALA A 522 7.26 -0.58 -2.45
CA ALA A 522 8.71 -0.36 -2.40
C ALA A 522 9.53 -1.47 -3.09
N GLY A 523 8.97 -2.67 -3.23
CA GLY A 523 9.57 -3.73 -4.04
C GLY A 523 9.86 -3.33 -5.49
N LYS A 524 9.18 -2.32 -6.05
CA LYS A 524 9.45 -1.79 -7.39
C LYS A 524 10.83 -1.13 -7.51
N PHE A 525 11.43 -0.72 -6.40
CA PHE A 525 12.74 -0.10 -6.33
C PHE A 525 13.88 -1.11 -6.07
N VAL A 526 13.56 -2.40 -6.04
CA VAL A 526 14.51 -3.48 -5.81
C VAL A 526 14.78 -4.18 -7.14
N ASP A 527 16.05 -4.29 -7.52
CA ASP A 527 16.46 -4.87 -8.80
C ASP A 527 16.35 -6.39 -8.81
N ASP A 528 16.62 -7.05 -7.68
CA ASP A 528 16.52 -8.50 -7.53
C ASP A 528 15.05 -8.96 -7.58
N GLU A 529 14.75 -9.88 -8.52
CA GLU A 529 13.39 -10.36 -8.77
C GLU A 529 12.83 -11.19 -7.60
N GLU A 530 13.66 -12.01 -6.94
CA GLU A 530 13.21 -12.81 -5.78
C GLU A 530 12.87 -11.92 -4.58
N LEU A 531 13.69 -10.89 -4.33
CA LEU A 531 13.42 -9.92 -3.27
C LEU A 531 12.21 -9.07 -3.59
N ARG A 532 12.04 -8.69 -4.86
CA ARG A 532 10.85 -7.97 -5.35
C ARG A 532 9.58 -8.79 -5.11
N GLU A 533 9.59 -10.07 -5.42
CA GLU A 533 8.47 -10.99 -5.17
C GLU A 533 8.20 -11.15 -3.66
N ALA A 534 9.25 -11.29 -2.83
CA ALA A 534 9.12 -11.35 -1.38
C ALA A 534 8.49 -10.08 -0.77
N MET A 535 8.68 -8.93 -1.39
CA MET A 535 8.12 -7.66 -0.93
C MET A 535 6.74 -7.34 -1.49
N LYS A 536 6.23 -8.12 -2.44
CA LYS A 536 4.99 -7.82 -3.17
C LYS A 536 3.76 -7.66 -2.27
N GLU A 537 3.71 -8.40 -1.18
CA GLU A 537 2.57 -8.40 -0.26
C GLU A 537 2.67 -7.28 0.78
N ASN A 538 3.87 -6.98 1.26
CA ASN A 538 4.03 -6.11 2.43
C ASN A 538 4.79 -4.80 2.16
N GLY A 539 5.61 -4.73 1.10
CA GLY A 539 6.50 -3.58 0.88
C GLY A 539 7.46 -3.37 2.06
N ILE A 540 7.69 -2.11 2.44
CA ILE A 540 8.39 -1.73 3.68
C ILE A 540 7.37 -1.33 4.75
N GLY A 541 7.43 -2.01 5.88
CA GLY A 541 6.50 -1.84 7.00
C GLY A 541 5.13 -2.44 6.74
N ARG A 542 4.51 -2.95 7.79
CA ARG A 542 3.13 -3.45 7.73
C ARG A 542 2.13 -2.30 7.73
N PRO A 543 0.92 -2.45 7.15
CA PRO A 543 -0.09 -1.38 7.09
C PRO A 543 -0.32 -0.68 8.44
N ALA A 544 -0.45 -1.45 9.52
CA ALA A 544 -0.69 -0.92 10.85
C ALA A 544 0.45 -0.05 11.41
N THR A 545 1.69 -0.23 10.94
CA THR A 545 2.88 0.45 11.47
C THR A 545 3.35 1.64 10.62
N ARG A 546 2.93 1.74 9.36
CA ARG A 546 3.37 2.81 8.45
C ARG A 546 3.06 4.20 8.98
N ALA A 547 1.85 4.41 9.50
CA ALA A 547 1.45 5.68 10.12
C ALA A 547 2.36 6.07 11.31
N GLU A 548 2.72 5.12 12.18
CA GLU A 548 3.61 5.37 13.32
C GLU A 548 5.06 5.64 12.89
N ILE A 549 5.52 5.00 11.79
CA ILE A 549 6.82 5.32 11.18
C ILE A 549 6.84 6.79 10.72
N ILE A 550 5.82 7.23 9.98
CA ILE A 550 5.72 8.63 9.51
C ILE A 550 5.70 9.59 10.70
N LYS A 551 4.91 9.30 11.74
CA LYS A 551 4.86 10.08 12.97
C LYS A 551 6.22 10.13 13.68
N THR A 552 6.96 9.03 13.67
CA THR A 552 8.32 8.98 14.23
C THR A 552 9.27 9.88 13.45
N LEU A 553 9.18 9.94 12.12
CA LEU A 553 9.97 10.85 11.30
C LEU A 553 9.72 12.33 11.68
N TYR A 554 8.47 12.71 11.93
CA TYR A 554 8.13 14.04 12.45
C TYR A 554 8.70 14.27 13.85
N LYS A 555 8.46 13.32 14.77
CA LYS A 555 8.95 13.43 16.17
C LYS A 555 10.46 13.57 16.27
N ARG A 556 11.20 12.95 15.34
CA ARG A 556 12.67 13.02 15.26
C ARG A 556 13.15 14.24 14.47
N ASN A 557 12.24 15.07 13.98
CA ASN A 557 12.56 16.24 13.15
C ASN A 557 13.36 15.89 11.89
N TYR A 558 13.09 14.71 11.30
CA TYR A 558 13.70 14.33 10.02
C TYR A 558 12.89 14.81 8.83
N VAL A 559 11.59 14.99 9.03
CA VAL A 559 10.63 15.41 8.03
C VAL A 559 9.71 16.48 8.62
N THR A 560 9.32 17.43 7.81
CA THR A 560 8.30 18.43 8.14
C THR A 560 7.21 18.43 7.06
N LYS A 561 6.07 19.03 7.36
CA LYS A 561 4.95 19.17 6.42
C LYS A 561 4.83 20.60 5.95
N VAL A 562 4.91 20.82 4.65
CA VAL A 562 4.67 22.13 4.01
C VAL A 562 3.38 22.01 3.20
N LYS A 563 2.30 22.62 3.69
CA LYS A 563 0.92 22.36 3.23
C LYS A 563 0.59 20.87 3.37
N LYS A 564 0.44 20.13 2.27
CA LYS A 564 0.23 18.67 2.27
C LYS A 564 1.48 17.87 1.92
N ASN A 565 2.55 18.52 1.51
CA ASN A 565 3.77 17.86 1.03
C ASN A 565 4.73 17.57 2.19
N LEU A 566 5.38 16.41 2.11
CA LEU A 566 6.46 16.00 2.99
C LEU A 566 7.78 16.57 2.49
N VAL A 567 8.51 17.21 3.38
CA VAL A 567 9.82 17.82 3.08
C VAL A 567 10.82 17.31 4.10
N ALA A 568 11.95 16.77 3.63
CA ALA A 568 13.05 16.38 4.51
C ALA A 568 13.71 17.62 5.12
N THR A 569 13.99 17.58 6.40
CA THR A 569 14.75 18.63 7.09
C THR A 569 16.23 18.46 6.82
N PRO A 570 17.06 19.49 7.09
CA PRO A 570 18.53 19.33 7.03
C PRO A 570 19.02 18.12 7.82
N THR A 571 18.50 17.91 9.03
CA THR A 571 18.83 16.73 9.85
C THR A 571 18.51 15.41 9.15
N GLY A 572 17.33 15.32 8.50
CA GLY A 572 16.93 14.11 7.75
C GLY A 572 17.83 13.86 6.55
N ILE A 573 18.17 14.90 5.78
CA ILE A 573 19.07 14.82 4.63
C ILE A 573 20.47 14.39 5.07
N GLU A 574 21.02 15.03 6.11
CA GLU A 574 22.34 14.72 6.61
C GLU A 574 22.42 13.30 7.18
N LEU A 575 21.38 12.84 7.90
CA LEU A 575 21.32 11.46 8.40
C LEU A 575 21.45 10.45 7.26
N ILE A 576 20.67 10.62 6.17
CA ILE A 576 20.77 9.72 5.02
C ILE A 576 22.14 9.81 4.34
N SER A 577 22.75 10.97 4.29
CA SER A 577 24.09 11.16 3.72
C SER A 577 25.21 10.52 4.55
N LEU A 578 25.02 10.42 5.86
CA LEU A 578 25.98 9.78 6.78
C LEU A 578 25.95 8.27 6.72
N ILE A 579 24.79 7.69 6.42
CA ILE A 579 24.65 6.24 6.31
C ILE A 579 25.31 5.78 5.01
N ARG A 580 26.42 5.04 5.13
CA ARG A 580 27.16 4.50 3.98
C ARG A 580 26.65 3.14 3.52
N GLU A 581 26.10 2.38 4.45
CA GLU A 581 25.54 1.08 4.18
C GLU A 581 24.22 1.22 3.39
N GLU A 582 24.31 1.03 2.07
CA GLU A 582 23.15 1.17 1.16
C GLU A 582 21.97 0.30 1.59
N LEU A 583 22.23 -0.90 2.11
CA LEU A 583 21.18 -1.81 2.60
C LEU A 583 20.32 -1.17 3.70
N LEU A 584 20.86 -0.29 4.54
CA LEU A 584 20.08 0.40 5.57
C LEU A 584 19.16 1.49 5.01
N LYS A 585 19.49 2.01 3.83
CA LYS A 585 18.72 3.07 3.13
C LYS A 585 17.75 2.52 2.09
N SER A 586 17.96 1.27 1.67
CA SER A 586 17.16 0.64 0.62
C SER A 586 16.06 -0.25 1.17
N ALA A 587 15.11 -0.60 0.32
CA ALA A 587 14.09 -1.59 0.61
C ALA A 587 14.64 -3.04 0.61
N GLU A 588 15.84 -3.26 0.08
CA GLU A 588 16.43 -4.59 -0.11
C GLU A 588 16.62 -5.35 1.20
N LEU A 589 17.11 -4.69 2.26
CA LEU A 589 17.25 -5.33 3.57
C LEU A 589 15.92 -5.90 4.06
N THR A 590 14.82 -5.16 3.85
CA THR A 590 13.49 -5.66 4.17
C THR A 590 13.13 -6.86 3.30
N GLY A 591 13.43 -6.80 2.00
CA GLY A 591 13.20 -7.91 1.07
C GLY A 591 13.95 -9.18 1.48
N ILE A 592 15.23 -9.06 1.82
CA ILE A 592 16.07 -10.17 2.30
C ILE A 592 15.45 -10.79 3.56
N TRP A 593 15.06 -9.97 4.53
CA TRP A 593 14.47 -10.49 5.76
C TRP A 593 13.11 -11.14 5.52
N GLU A 594 12.21 -10.51 4.77
CA GLU A 594 10.90 -11.08 4.46
C GLU A 594 11.03 -12.43 3.74
N LYS A 595 11.98 -12.54 2.80
CA LYS A 595 12.29 -13.83 2.14
C LYS A 595 12.72 -14.88 3.17
N ARG A 596 13.71 -14.58 4.01
CA ARG A 596 14.22 -15.50 5.03
C ARG A 596 13.16 -15.87 6.08
N LEU A 597 12.37 -14.93 6.52
CA LEU A 597 11.28 -15.16 7.49
C LEU A 597 10.21 -16.10 6.91
N ARG A 598 9.86 -15.97 5.61
CA ARG A 598 8.97 -16.91 4.93
C ARG A 598 9.59 -18.31 4.78
N GLU A 599 10.88 -18.37 4.53
CA GLU A 599 11.60 -19.64 4.47
C GLU A 599 11.63 -20.34 5.85
N ILE A 600 11.79 -19.59 6.96
CA ILE A 600 11.68 -20.09 8.33
C ILE A 600 10.26 -20.63 8.58
N GLU A 601 9.24 -19.83 8.24
CA GLU A 601 7.84 -20.24 8.38
C GLU A 601 7.55 -21.54 7.61
N ALA A 602 8.09 -21.67 6.40
CA ALA A 602 7.98 -22.86 5.57
C ALA A 602 8.92 -24.01 5.99
N ARG A 603 9.72 -23.87 7.06
CA ARG A 603 10.72 -24.82 7.55
C ARG A 603 11.82 -25.14 6.51
N ARG A 604 12.16 -24.17 5.64
CA ARG A 604 13.21 -24.28 4.63
C ARG A 604 14.49 -23.53 4.99
N TYR A 605 14.45 -22.74 6.05
CA TYR A 605 15.58 -22.00 6.58
C TYR A 605 15.59 -22.07 8.11
N ASP A 606 16.78 -22.13 8.71
CA ASP A 606 16.94 -22.26 10.16
C ASP A 606 16.88 -20.91 10.85
N ALA A 607 16.03 -20.78 11.87
CA ALA A 607 15.88 -19.55 12.64
C ALA A 607 17.15 -19.11 13.37
N LYS A 608 17.97 -20.09 13.84
CA LYS A 608 19.22 -19.80 14.51
C LYS A 608 20.26 -19.25 13.52
N GLN A 609 20.32 -19.83 12.31
CA GLN A 609 21.20 -19.34 11.25
C GLN A 609 20.85 -17.90 10.90
N PHE A 610 19.58 -17.58 10.72
CA PHE A 610 19.12 -16.19 10.49
C PHE A 610 19.60 -15.24 11.59
N MET A 611 19.50 -15.67 12.85
CA MET A 611 19.91 -14.86 13.99
C MET A 611 21.43 -14.65 14.06
N ASP A 612 22.20 -15.65 13.68
CA ASP A 612 23.66 -15.56 13.69
C ASP A 612 24.17 -14.65 12.54
N GLU A 613 23.59 -14.76 11.34
CA GLU A 613 23.86 -13.85 10.20
C GLU A 613 23.51 -12.39 10.54
N LEU A 614 22.36 -12.18 11.19
CA LEU A 614 21.91 -10.86 11.65
C LEU A 614 22.90 -10.23 12.65
N LYS A 615 23.33 -10.99 13.66
CA LYS A 615 24.27 -10.51 14.67
C LYS A 615 25.61 -10.16 14.04
N GLN A 616 26.08 -10.95 13.09
CA GLN A 616 27.28 -10.69 12.32
C GLN A 616 27.14 -9.40 11.51
N MET A 617 26.06 -9.22 10.76
CA MET A 617 25.79 -8.00 10.01
C MET A 617 25.82 -6.75 10.91
N VAL A 618 25.17 -6.80 12.07
CA VAL A 618 25.17 -5.66 13.00
C VAL A 618 26.57 -5.39 13.58
N ALA A 619 27.35 -6.44 13.89
CA ALA A 619 28.71 -6.28 14.35
C ALA A 619 29.61 -5.65 13.28
N GLU A 620 29.44 -6.03 12.02
CA GLU A 620 30.15 -5.45 10.86
C GLU A 620 29.80 -3.96 10.69
N ILE A 621 28.51 -3.60 10.75
CA ILE A 621 28.07 -2.19 10.70
C ILE A 621 28.72 -1.39 11.84
N VAL A 622 28.70 -1.92 13.06
CA VAL A 622 29.33 -1.25 14.21
C VAL A 622 30.82 -1.03 13.96
N HIS A 623 31.52 -2.05 13.48
CA HIS A 623 32.97 -1.95 13.23
C HIS A 623 33.29 -0.94 12.12
N GLN A 624 32.60 -0.97 11.01
CA GLN A 624 32.77 -0.09 9.85
C GLN A 624 32.53 1.39 10.24
N VAL A 625 31.40 1.64 10.92
CA VAL A 625 31.09 3.00 11.37
C VAL A 625 32.08 3.48 12.44
N MET A 626 32.54 2.63 13.36
CA MET A 626 33.58 3.02 14.34
C MET A 626 34.89 3.38 13.66
N ALA A 627 35.27 2.68 12.61
CA ALA A 627 36.51 2.94 11.85
C ALA A 627 36.45 4.21 10.98
N ASP A 628 35.23 4.74 10.74
CA ASP A 628 35.08 5.99 9.97
C ASP A 628 35.63 7.20 10.77
N ASN A 629 36.64 7.85 10.23
CA ASN A 629 37.28 9.03 10.85
C ASN A 629 36.80 10.36 10.25
N THR A 630 35.71 10.35 9.47
CA THR A 630 35.15 11.56 8.85
C THR A 630 34.59 12.49 9.94
N PRO A 631 35.06 13.74 10.05
CA PRO A 631 34.61 14.68 11.07
C PRO A 631 33.30 15.33 10.67
N ARG A 632 32.22 14.56 10.59
CA ARG A 632 30.85 15.06 10.34
C ARG A 632 30.02 14.92 11.60
N ARG A 633 29.24 15.95 11.94
CA ARG A 633 28.30 15.93 13.07
C ARG A 633 27.03 16.65 12.67
N ILE A 634 25.88 16.10 13.04
CA ILE A 634 24.55 16.64 12.84
C ILE A 634 24.06 17.30 14.13
#